data_ce91683783f07e44442d0711293e39d3
#
_entry.id   ce91683783f07e44442d0711293e39d3
#
_cell.length_a   1.000
_cell.length_b   1.000
_cell.length_c   1.000
_cell.angle_alpha   90.00
_cell.angle_beta   90.00
_cell.angle_gamma   90.00
#
_symmetry.space_group_name_H-M   'P 1'
#
loop_
_entity.id
_entity.type
_entity.pdbx_description
1 polymer ?
#
loop_
_entity_poly.entity_id
_entity_poly.type
_entity_poly.pdbx_seq_one_letter_code
_entity_poly.pdbx_strand_id
1 'polypeptide(L)'
;MSVLSIRHLNFAYHKEPILEDINLEVDAGDFLAIIGPNGGGKSTLLKNILGIESPSSGTIEVLGAKPELQLSQIGYVPQNTNINTDFPIKVIEVVMMGHVGHTRPLFGYRKEEKACAMGVLAQVGMEDYADVKIGSLSGGQRQRVMIARALCAHPKILLLDEPTASIDVTGQKQIYDLLKMLNEHITVIVVSHDISVILGYANKVAYINKTLTFHKVDSTFHPHNKDEHFCEVEMLQMLGQKERSQ
;
A
#
# COMPACT_ATOMS: atom_id res chain seq x y z
N MET A 1 -4.87 8.63 16.67
CA MET A 1 -6.26 8.69 16.12
C MET A 1 -6.36 7.62 15.04
N SER A 2 -7.26 6.66 15.21
CA SER A 2 -7.41 5.54 14.29
C SER A 2 -7.91 6.01 12.92
N VAL A 3 -7.22 5.57 11.86
CA VAL A 3 -7.59 5.85 10.46
C VAL A 3 -8.18 4.62 9.78
N LEU A 4 -7.93 3.43 10.31
CA LEU A 4 -8.54 2.16 9.88
C LEU A 4 -8.85 1.34 11.12
N SER A 5 -10.10 0.91 11.28
CA SER A 5 -10.55 0.00 12.33
C SER A 5 -11.30 -1.17 11.71
N ILE A 6 -10.85 -2.37 11.99
CA ILE A 6 -11.47 -3.64 11.56
C ILE A 6 -11.78 -4.43 12.81
N ARG A 7 -13.04 -4.89 12.96
CA ARG A 7 -13.49 -5.65 14.13
C ARG A 7 -14.27 -6.88 13.72
N HIS A 8 -13.80 -8.04 14.17
CA HIS A 8 -14.43 -9.35 13.96
C HIS A 8 -14.77 -9.63 12.50
N LEU A 9 -13.92 -9.16 11.57
CA LEU A 9 -14.15 -9.32 10.15
C LEU A 9 -14.03 -10.77 9.72
N ASN A 10 -15.07 -11.28 9.09
CA ASN A 10 -15.08 -12.57 8.41
C ASN A 10 -15.43 -12.35 6.93
N PHE A 11 -14.75 -13.09 6.05
CA PHE A 11 -15.01 -13.06 4.63
C PHE A 11 -14.83 -14.46 4.00
N ALA A 12 -15.75 -14.84 3.10
CA ALA A 12 -15.69 -16.09 2.37
C ALA A 12 -16.07 -15.88 0.91
N TYR A 13 -15.36 -16.54 -0.01
CA TYR A 13 -15.83 -16.68 -1.38
C TYR A 13 -16.70 -17.96 -1.46
N HIS A 14 -17.95 -17.81 -1.86
CA HIS A 14 -18.97 -18.86 -1.85
C HIS A 14 -19.17 -19.47 -0.46
N LYS A 15 -18.45 -20.50 -0.07
CA LYS A 15 -18.48 -21.14 1.26
C LYS A 15 -17.08 -21.37 1.82
N GLU A 16 -16.05 -20.97 1.08
CA GLU A 16 -14.67 -21.14 1.50
C GLU A 16 -14.22 -19.93 2.32
N PRO A 17 -13.92 -20.07 3.63
CA PRO A 17 -13.49 -18.98 4.45
C PRO A 17 -12.07 -18.54 4.06
N ILE A 18 -11.91 -17.23 3.82
CA ILE A 18 -10.63 -16.61 3.43
C ILE A 18 -10.09 -15.73 4.56
N LEU A 19 -10.98 -15.05 5.28
CA LEU A 19 -10.63 -14.24 6.45
C LEU A 19 -11.55 -14.64 7.61
N GLU A 20 -10.94 -14.90 8.77
CA GLU A 20 -11.63 -15.38 9.96
C GLU A 20 -11.24 -14.52 11.18
N ASP A 21 -12.23 -13.84 11.76
CA ASP A 21 -12.11 -13.01 12.97
C ASP A 21 -10.95 -11.98 12.91
N ILE A 22 -10.81 -11.27 11.80
CA ILE A 22 -9.77 -10.27 11.64
C ILE A 22 -10.07 -9.05 12.50
N ASN A 23 -9.11 -8.70 13.35
CA ASN A 23 -9.12 -7.50 14.16
C ASN A 23 -7.84 -6.70 13.90
N LEU A 24 -7.97 -5.44 13.46
CA LEU A 24 -6.84 -4.59 13.09
C LEU A 24 -7.16 -3.13 13.38
N GLU A 25 -6.22 -2.43 13.99
CA GLU A 25 -6.30 -0.99 14.21
C GLU A 25 -5.03 -0.29 13.73
N VAL A 26 -5.21 0.72 12.85
CA VAL A 26 -4.13 1.52 12.28
C VAL A 26 -4.35 2.97 12.64
N ASP A 27 -3.33 3.59 13.21
CA ASP A 27 -3.36 5.00 13.58
C ASP A 27 -2.79 5.90 12.46
N ALA A 28 -3.14 7.19 12.53
CA ALA A 28 -2.57 8.19 11.64
C ALA A 28 -1.03 8.23 11.78
N GLY A 29 -0.32 8.19 10.65
CA GLY A 29 1.14 8.18 10.62
C GLY A 29 1.78 6.80 10.79
N ASP A 30 1.00 5.73 10.94
CA ASP A 30 1.58 4.39 10.94
C ASP A 30 2.14 4.01 9.56
N PHE A 31 3.21 3.22 9.59
CA PHE A 31 3.68 2.43 8.47
C PHE A 31 3.40 0.96 8.76
N LEU A 32 2.25 0.46 8.28
CA LEU A 32 1.84 -0.93 8.48
C LEU A 32 2.33 -1.82 7.34
N ALA A 33 3.05 -2.89 7.69
CA ALA A 33 3.32 -4.01 6.79
C ALA A 33 2.28 -5.12 6.97
N ILE A 34 1.65 -5.55 5.88
CA ILE A 34 0.79 -6.73 5.85
C ILE A 34 1.57 -7.84 5.13
N ILE A 35 1.88 -8.89 5.86
CA ILE A 35 2.68 -10.02 5.40
C ILE A 35 1.91 -11.34 5.54
N GLY A 36 2.40 -12.40 4.91
CA GLY A 36 1.81 -13.74 4.99
C GLY A 36 1.92 -14.52 3.68
N PRO A 37 1.56 -15.81 3.67
CA PRO A 37 1.70 -16.67 2.52
C PRO A 37 0.79 -16.26 1.35
N ASN A 38 1.13 -16.74 0.14
CA ASN A 38 0.24 -16.61 -1.00
C ASN A 38 -1.06 -17.38 -0.72
N GLY A 39 -2.19 -16.75 -1.03
CA GLY A 39 -3.51 -17.28 -0.69
C GLY A 39 -3.94 -17.05 0.76
N GLY A 40 -3.12 -16.46 1.63
CA GLY A 40 -3.43 -16.20 3.05
C GLY A 40 -4.50 -15.14 3.31
N GLY A 41 -5.02 -14.46 2.28
CA GLY A 41 -6.11 -13.48 2.41
C GLY A 41 -5.67 -12.01 2.31
N LYS A 42 -4.38 -11.70 2.07
CA LYS A 42 -3.85 -10.32 2.02
C LYS A 42 -4.60 -9.43 1.03
N SER A 43 -4.65 -9.80 -0.25
CA SER A 43 -5.36 -9.02 -1.28
C SER A 43 -6.88 -9.00 -1.06
N THR A 44 -7.44 -10.03 -0.42
CA THR A 44 -8.85 -10.04 -0.02
C THR A 44 -9.12 -9.01 1.07
N LEU A 45 -8.22 -8.90 2.07
CA LEU A 45 -8.33 -7.86 3.10
C LEU A 45 -8.25 -6.46 2.46
N LEU A 46 -7.32 -6.24 1.50
CA LEU A 46 -7.25 -4.96 0.78
C LEU A 46 -8.55 -4.63 0.04
N LYS A 47 -9.17 -5.61 -0.63
CA LYS A 47 -10.45 -5.42 -1.33
C LYS A 47 -11.58 -5.05 -0.37
N ASN A 48 -11.59 -5.62 0.83
CA ASN A 48 -12.54 -5.25 1.88
C ASN A 48 -12.28 -3.81 2.39
N ILE A 49 -11.01 -3.41 2.62
CA ILE A 49 -10.65 -2.04 3.03
C ILE A 49 -11.02 -1.02 1.94
N LEU A 50 -10.97 -1.41 0.67
CA LEU A 50 -11.36 -0.57 -0.46
C LEU A 50 -12.89 -0.60 -0.73
N GLY A 51 -13.68 -1.37 0.02
CA GLY A 51 -15.11 -1.51 -0.23
C GLY A 51 -15.45 -2.19 -1.55
N ILE A 52 -14.48 -2.87 -2.20
CA ILE A 52 -14.70 -3.66 -3.42
C ILE A 52 -15.47 -4.94 -3.09
N GLU A 53 -15.11 -5.55 -1.95
CA GLU A 53 -15.77 -6.72 -1.38
C GLU A 53 -16.38 -6.35 -0.04
N SER A 54 -17.58 -6.83 0.23
CA SER A 54 -18.26 -6.61 1.52
C SER A 54 -18.01 -7.79 2.44
N PRO A 55 -17.67 -7.56 3.73
CA PRO A 55 -17.46 -8.65 4.68
C PRO A 55 -18.74 -9.48 4.88
N SER A 56 -18.58 -10.77 5.15
CA SER A 56 -19.69 -11.67 5.52
C SER A 56 -20.23 -11.34 6.92
N SER A 57 -19.35 -10.88 7.82
CA SER A 57 -19.70 -10.35 9.14
C SER A 57 -18.57 -9.48 9.70
N GLY A 58 -18.81 -8.76 10.78
CA GLY A 58 -17.87 -7.79 11.34
C GLY A 58 -18.02 -6.39 10.73
N THR A 59 -17.10 -5.51 11.05
CA THR A 59 -17.15 -4.10 10.61
C THR A 59 -15.77 -3.62 10.14
N ILE A 60 -15.79 -2.74 9.14
CA ILE A 60 -14.62 -1.96 8.69
C ILE A 60 -15.02 -0.49 8.71
N GLU A 61 -14.17 0.31 9.33
CA GLU A 61 -14.27 1.77 9.31
C GLU A 61 -12.95 2.37 8.80
N VAL A 62 -13.05 3.25 7.84
CA VAL A 62 -11.95 4.08 7.33
C VAL A 62 -12.26 5.51 7.69
N LEU A 63 -11.37 6.17 8.46
CA LEU A 63 -11.56 7.54 8.95
C LEU A 63 -12.92 7.75 9.63
N GLY A 64 -13.39 6.72 10.38
CA GLY A 64 -14.63 6.75 11.14
C GLY A 64 -15.91 6.57 10.31
N ALA A 65 -15.80 6.13 9.05
CA ALA A 65 -16.95 5.86 8.19
C ALA A 65 -16.76 4.56 7.38
N LYS A 66 -17.80 4.11 6.70
CA LYS A 66 -17.72 2.95 5.81
C LYS A 66 -16.72 3.21 4.68
N PRO A 67 -15.98 2.18 4.22
CA PRO A 67 -14.95 2.31 3.18
C PRO A 67 -15.45 3.03 1.92
N GLU A 68 -16.64 2.71 1.43
CA GLU A 68 -17.20 3.24 0.20
C GLU A 68 -17.37 4.78 0.23
N LEU A 69 -17.53 5.35 1.43
CA LEU A 69 -17.67 6.80 1.65
C LEU A 69 -16.34 7.52 1.74
N GLN A 70 -15.22 6.78 1.83
CA GLN A 70 -13.89 7.33 2.06
C GLN A 70 -12.88 7.02 0.94
N LEU A 71 -13.32 6.51 -0.20
CA LEU A 71 -12.44 6.11 -1.31
C LEU A 71 -11.55 7.26 -1.82
N SER A 72 -12.04 8.50 -1.78
CA SER A 72 -11.24 9.67 -2.14
C SER A 72 -10.10 9.98 -1.16
N GLN A 73 -10.13 9.40 0.04
CA GLN A 73 -9.10 9.56 1.07
C GLN A 73 -8.07 8.41 1.04
N ILE A 74 -8.24 7.43 0.15
CA ILE A 74 -7.36 6.29 -0.02
C ILE A 74 -6.68 6.38 -1.39
N GLY A 75 -5.36 6.50 -1.41
CA GLY A 75 -4.57 6.28 -2.61
C GLY A 75 -4.24 4.78 -2.73
N TYR A 76 -4.60 4.16 -3.85
CA TYR A 76 -4.36 2.74 -4.05
C TYR A 76 -3.39 2.47 -5.21
N VAL A 77 -2.38 1.66 -4.92
CA VAL A 77 -1.42 1.16 -5.91
C VAL A 77 -1.54 -0.36 -6.00
N PRO A 78 -2.13 -0.91 -7.06
CA PRO A 78 -2.31 -2.36 -7.22
C PRO A 78 -0.99 -3.06 -7.59
N GLN A 79 -0.90 -4.36 -7.29
CA GLN A 79 0.24 -5.23 -7.62
C GLN A 79 0.52 -5.25 -9.14
N ASN A 80 -0.50 -5.46 -9.94
CA ASN A 80 -0.39 -5.49 -11.39
C ASN A 80 -0.80 -4.14 -11.97
N THR A 81 0.18 -3.34 -12.31
CA THR A 81 -0.01 -2.18 -13.19
C THR A 81 0.12 -2.64 -14.63
N ASN A 82 -0.87 -3.42 -15.13
CA ASN A 82 -0.94 -3.80 -16.55
C ASN A 82 -1.17 -2.54 -17.41
N ILE A 83 -0.17 -1.67 -17.43
CA ILE A 83 -0.15 -0.59 -18.40
C ILE A 83 0.26 -1.22 -19.72
N ASN A 84 -0.63 -1.14 -20.70
CA ASN A 84 -0.24 -1.46 -22.05
C ASN A 84 0.90 -0.51 -22.45
N THR A 85 2.13 -1.04 -22.50
CA THR A 85 3.35 -0.26 -22.80
C THR A 85 3.35 0.29 -24.22
N ASP A 86 2.55 -0.30 -25.11
CA ASP A 86 2.39 0.16 -26.49
C ASP A 86 1.43 1.36 -26.61
N PHE A 87 0.64 1.62 -25.56
CA PHE A 87 -0.26 2.77 -25.56
C PHE A 87 0.53 4.07 -25.38
N PRO A 88 0.40 5.05 -26.29
CA PRO A 88 1.25 6.23 -26.32
C PRO A 88 0.82 7.31 -25.31
N ILE A 89 0.59 6.94 -24.05
CA ILE A 89 0.20 7.85 -22.98
C ILE A 89 1.42 8.44 -22.27
N LYS A 90 1.41 9.72 -21.96
CA LYS A 90 2.46 10.41 -21.20
C LYS A 90 2.33 10.16 -19.69
N VAL A 91 3.45 10.23 -18.99
CA VAL A 91 3.53 10.12 -17.53
C VAL A 91 2.57 11.09 -16.83
N ILE A 92 2.58 12.36 -17.22
CA ILE A 92 1.68 13.37 -16.62
C ILE A 92 0.20 13.01 -16.78
N GLU A 93 -0.18 12.42 -17.92
CA GLU A 93 -1.56 12.03 -18.18
C GLU A 93 -1.99 10.87 -17.26
N VAL A 94 -1.08 9.90 -17.02
CA VAL A 94 -1.31 8.82 -16.07
C VAL A 94 -1.51 9.36 -14.67
N VAL A 95 -0.68 10.31 -14.22
CA VAL A 95 -0.80 10.90 -12.88
C VAL A 95 -2.10 11.69 -12.74
N MET A 96 -2.48 12.46 -13.75
CA MET A 96 -3.75 13.21 -13.76
C MET A 96 -5.00 12.31 -13.67
N MET A 97 -4.91 11.02 -14.08
CA MET A 97 -6.01 10.05 -13.85
C MET A 97 -6.29 9.78 -12.36
N GLY A 98 -5.37 10.14 -11.48
CA GLY A 98 -5.55 10.05 -10.02
C GLY A 98 -6.52 11.07 -9.45
N HIS A 99 -6.88 12.14 -10.16
CA HIS A 99 -7.94 13.08 -9.77
C HIS A 99 -9.31 12.39 -9.85
N VAL A 100 -9.69 11.68 -8.79
CA VAL A 100 -10.96 10.96 -8.70
C VAL A 100 -12.07 11.92 -8.28
N GLY A 101 -13.22 11.85 -8.94
CA GLY A 101 -14.44 12.56 -8.52
C GLY A 101 -14.68 13.93 -9.16
N HIS A 102 -13.76 14.44 -9.96
CA HIS A 102 -14.04 15.62 -10.76
C HIS A 102 -14.75 15.23 -12.07
N THR A 103 -15.95 15.78 -12.28
CA THR A 103 -16.62 15.72 -13.58
C THR A 103 -15.65 16.26 -14.62
N ARG A 104 -15.12 15.37 -15.48
CA ARG A 104 -14.20 15.76 -16.56
C ARG A 104 -14.91 16.79 -17.43
N PRO A 105 -14.41 18.02 -17.54
CA PRO A 105 -14.94 18.92 -18.56
C PRO A 105 -14.67 18.31 -19.92
N LEU A 106 -15.57 18.52 -20.89
CA LEU A 106 -15.43 18.09 -22.28
C LEU A 106 -14.10 18.55 -22.94
N PHE A 107 -13.38 19.46 -22.32
CA PHE A 107 -12.20 20.16 -22.84
C PHE A 107 -10.87 19.82 -22.16
N GLY A 108 -10.74 18.64 -21.51
CA GLY A 108 -9.46 18.18 -20.94
C GLY A 108 -9.22 18.60 -19.48
N TYR A 109 -7.97 18.47 -19.02
CA TYR A 109 -7.57 18.78 -17.65
C TYR A 109 -7.38 20.28 -17.43
N ARG A 110 -7.72 20.76 -16.22
CA ARG A 110 -7.51 22.16 -15.82
C ARG A 110 -6.03 22.42 -15.55
N LYS A 111 -5.63 23.71 -15.59
CA LYS A 111 -4.24 24.11 -15.29
C LYS A 111 -3.83 23.72 -13.86
N GLU A 112 -4.75 23.81 -12.92
CA GLU A 112 -4.55 23.45 -11.51
C GLU A 112 -4.30 21.96 -11.34
N GLU A 113 -5.02 21.10 -12.07
CA GLU A 113 -4.83 19.65 -12.06
C GLU A 113 -3.46 19.26 -12.62
N LYS A 114 -3.04 19.92 -13.71
CA LYS A 114 -1.70 19.72 -14.26
C LYS A 114 -0.61 20.21 -13.31
N ALA A 115 -0.78 21.35 -12.66
CA ALA A 115 0.17 21.86 -11.68
C ALA A 115 0.28 20.93 -10.46
N CYS A 116 -0.86 20.39 -9.98
CA CYS A 116 -0.89 19.39 -8.93
C CYS A 116 -0.13 18.13 -9.33
N ALA A 117 -0.40 17.59 -10.52
CA ALA A 117 0.27 16.40 -11.04
C ALA A 117 1.80 16.61 -11.17
N MET A 118 2.25 17.79 -11.61
CA MET A 118 3.68 18.13 -11.64
C MET A 118 4.29 18.20 -10.24
N GLY A 119 3.58 18.78 -9.26
CA GLY A 119 4.03 18.81 -7.87
C GLY A 119 4.18 17.41 -7.27
N VAL A 120 3.24 16.52 -7.55
CA VAL A 120 3.32 15.12 -7.11
C VAL A 120 4.43 14.35 -7.83
N LEU A 121 4.65 14.59 -9.14
CA LEU A 121 5.78 14.02 -9.86
C LEU A 121 7.12 14.45 -9.27
N ALA A 122 7.26 15.70 -8.84
CA ALA A 122 8.45 16.18 -8.15
C ALA A 122 8.66 15.45 -6.79
N GLN A 123 7.59 15.21 -6.02
CA GLN A 123 7.67 14.46 -4.77
C GLN A 123 8.22 13.03 -4.93
N VAL A 124 7.95 12.40 -6.07
CA VAL A 124 8.45 11.05 -6.36
C VAL A 124 9.72 11.03 -7.25
N GLY A 125 10.29 12.20 -7.56
CA GLY A 125 11.50 12.36 -8.38
C GLY A 125 11.30 11.95 -9.83
N MET A 126 10.14 12.30 -10.42
CA MET A 126 9.76 11.94 -11.79
C MET A 126 9.33 13.16 -12.65
N GLU A 127 9.62 14.39 -12.21
CA GLU A 127 9.24 15.62 -12.90
C GLU A 127 9.82 15.74 -14.30
N ASP A 128 11.07 15.34 -14.51
CA ASP A 128 11.75 15.37 -15.80
C ASP A 128 11.15 14.39 -16.82
N TYR A 129 10.38 13.41 -16.33
CA TYR A 129 9.73 12.38 -17.15
C TYR A 129 8.27 12.71 -17.49
N ALA A 130 7.75 13.88 -17.10
CA ALA A 130 6.34 14.24 -17.26
C ALA A 130 5.80 14.05 -18.69
N ASP A 131 6.59 14.42 -19.70
CA ASP A 131 6.22 14.32 -21.12
C ASP A 131 6.68 13.01 -21.79
N VAL A 132 7.36 12.12 -21.05
CA VAL A 132 7.84 10.83 -21.56
C VAL A 132 6.68 9.84 -21.62
N LYS A 133 6.69 8.92 -22.59
CA LYS A 133 5.71 7.83 -22.67
C LYS A 133 5.93 6.83 -21.54
N ILE A 134 4.86 6.41 -20.87
CA ILE A 134 4.92 5.47 -19.73
C ILE A 134 5.60 4.14 -20.10
N GLY A 135 5.43 3.68 -21.34
CA GLY A 135 6.01 2.42 -21.83
C GLY A 135 7.54 2.44 -21.91
N SER A 136 8.18 3.61 -22.03
CA SER A 136 9.65 3.73 -22.10
C SER A 136 10.34 3.77 -20.73
N LEU A 137 9.57 3.79 -19.62
CA LEU A 137 10.11 3.82 -18.28
C LEU A 137 10.58 2.43 -17.80
N SER A 138 11.59 2.41 -16.91
CA SER A 138 11.95 1.21 -16.15
C SER A 138 10.83 0.77 -15.19
N GLY A 139 10.90 -0.44 -14.65
CA GLY A 139 9.94 -0.94 -13.66
C GLY A 139 9.82 -0.02 -12.44
N GLY A 140 10.95 0.37 -11.85
CA GLY A 140 10.98 1.28 -10.70
C GLY A 140 10.44 2.68 -11.01
N GLN A 141 10.75 3.22 -12.19
CA GLN A 141 10.19 4.50 -12.63
C GLN A 141 8.67 4.41 -12.82
N ARG A 142 8.18 3.36 -13.47
CA ARG A 142 6.71 3.13 -13.58
C ARG A 142 6.04 3.05 -12.22
N GLN A 143 6.66 2.34 -11.27
CA GLN A 143 6.13 2.24 -9.91
C GLN A 143 6.02 3.61 -9.21
N ARG A 144 7.05 4.47 -9.34
CA ARG A 144 7.00 5.85 -8.83
C ARG A 144 5.86 6.64 -9.47
N VAL A 145 5.61 6.49 -10.77
CA VAL A 145 4.47 7.12 -11.46
C VAL A 145 3.13 6.60 -10.93
N MET A 146 3.02 5.31 -10.60
CA MET A 146 1.80 4.75 -10.00
C MET A 146 1.57 5.29 -8.59
N ILE A 147 2.63 5.43 -7.80
CA ILE A 147 2.56 6.09 -6.49
C ILE A 147 2.12 7.56 -6.66
N ALA A 148 2.72 8.30 -7.62
CA ALA A 148 2.31 9.67 -7.93
C ALA A 148 0.82 9.76 -8.30
N ARG A 149 0.33 8.84 -9.14
CA ARG A 149 -1.10 8.78 -9.49
C ARG A 149 -1.98 8.62 -8.24
N ALA A 150 -1.58 7.73 -7.33
CA ALA A 150 -2.32 7.50 -6.09
C ALA A 150 -2.31 8.72 -5.15
N LEU A 151 -1.20 9.49 -5.12
CA LEU A 151 -1.04 10.70 -4.32
C LEU A 151 -1.80 11.91 -4.88
N CYS A 152 -2.15 11.91 -6.17
CA CYS A 152 -2.78 13.05 -6.85
C CYS A 152 -4.17 13.41 -6.28
N ALA A 153 -4.83 12.46 -5.60
CA ALA A 153 -6.06 12.69 -4.87
C ALA A 153 -5.86 13.28 -3.45
N HIS A 154 -4.62 13.56 -3.05
CA HIS A 154 -4.24 13.99 -1.69
C HIS A 154 -4.80 13.07 -0.58
N PRO A 155 -4.53 11.75 -0.66
CA PRO A 155 -5.09 10.78 0.26
C PRO A 155 -4.51 10.93 1.67
N LYS A 156 -5.26 10.48 2.68
CA LYS A 156 -4.77 10.32 4.06
C LYS A 156 -4.12 8.95 4.30
N ILE A 157 -4.48 7.97 3.47
CA ILE A 157 -3.97 6.60 3.54
C ILE A 157 -3.45 6.22 2.15
N LEU A 158 -2.21 5.75 2.06
CA LEU A 158 -1.64 5.14 0.87
C LEU A 158 -1.58 3.62 1.06
N LEU A 159 -2.32 2.91 0.24
CA LEU A 159 -2.44 1.45 0.26
C LEU A 159 -1.73 0.87 -0.96
N LEU A 160 -0.74 -0.01 -0.73
CA LEU A 160 0.06 -0.60 -1.80
C LEU A 160 0.02 -2.13 -1.73
N ASP A 161 -0.28 -2.76 -2.85
CA ASP A 161 -0.29 -4.21 -3.00
C ASP A 161 0.98 -4.66 -3.74
N GLU A 162 1.94 -5.24 -3.03
CA GLU A 162 3.24 -5.74 -3.54
C GLU A 162 3.98 -4.73 -4.46
N PRO A 163 4.28 -3.52 -3.99
CA PRO A 163 4.76 -2.43 -4.84
C PRO A 163 6.15 -2.68 -5.46
N THR A 164 6.85 -3.72 -5.06
CA THR A 164 8.24 -4.01 -5.46
C THR A 164 8.40 -5.35 -6.17
N ALA A 165 7.32 -6.10 -6.46
CA ALA A 165 7.36 -7.46 -6.99
C ALA A 165 8.12 -7.63 -8.34
N SER A 166 8.27 -6.55 -9.12
CA SER A 166 8.94 -6.58 -10.44
C SER A 166 10.14 -5.63 -10.51
N ILE A 167 10.75 -5.32 -9.37
CA ILE A 167 11.83 -4.34 -9.25
C ILE A 167 13.07 -5.02 -8.66
N ASP A 168 14.25 -4.67 -9.14
CA ASP A 168 15.52 -5.15 -8.59
C ASP A 168 15.77 -4.63 -7.15
N VAL A 169 16.67 -5.28 -6.42
CA VAL A 169 16.92 -4.99 -5.00
C VAL A 169 17.25 -3.52 -4.74
N THR A 170 18.03 -2.88 -5.63
CA THR A 170 18.36 -1.45 -5.50
C THR A 170 17.12 -0.57 -5.67
N GLY A 171 16.29 -0.87 -6.65
CA GLY A 171 15.04 -0.17 -6.88
C GLY A 171 14.02 -0.39 -5.78
N GLN A 172 13.96 -1.60 -5.19
CA GLN A 172 13.09 -1.89 -4.03
C GLN A 172 13.41 -0.95 -2.87
N LYS A 173 14.70 -0.85 -2.50
CA LYS A 173 15.12 0.07 -1.44
C LYS A 173 14.68 1.51 -1.73
N GLN A 174 14.88 1.98 -2.96
CA GLN A 174 14.47 3.34 -3.35
C GLN A 174 12.95 3.57 -3.24
N ILE A 175 12.12 2.56 -3.51
CA ILE A 175 10.67 2.64 -3.32
C ILE A 175 10.33 2.72 -1.83
N TYR A 176 10.94 1.88 -0.98
CA TYR A 176 10.68 1.93 0.46
C TYR A 176 11.18 3.22 1.11
N ASP A 177 12.35 3.74 0.69
CA ASP A 177 12.84 5.06 1.14
C ASP A 177 11.84 6.18 0.78
N LEU A 178 11.29 6.15 -0.45
CA LEU A 178 10.22 7.07 -0.86
C LEU A 178 8.97 6.90 0.00
N LEU A 179 8.50 5.68 0.25
CA LEU A 179 7.33 5.42 1.08
C LEU A 179 7.54 5.90 2.52
N LYS A 180 8.77 5.75 3.06
CA LYS A 180 9.12 6.25 4.39
C LYS A 180 9.07 7.76 4.48
N MET A 181 9.58 8.46 3.46
CA MET A 181 9.48 9.92 3.36
C MET A 181 8.01 10.37 3.27
N LEU A 182 7.19 9.70 2.47
CA LEU A 182 5.75 10.02 2.37
C LEU A 182 5.01 9.75 3.69
N ASN A 183 5.44 8.75 4.46
CA ASN A 183 4.83 8.38 5.75
C ASN A 183 4.94 9.49 6.82
N GLU A 184 5.84 10.46 6.65
CA GLU A 184 5.89 11.64 7.53
C GLU A 184 4.59 12.46 7.51
N HIS A 185 3.80 12.33 6.43
CA HIS A 185 2.60 13.13 6.19
C HIS A 185 1.32 12.31 6.03
N ILE A 186 1.43 11.04 5.63
CA ILE A 186 0.30 10.16 5.36
C ILE A 186 0.51 8.79 6.02
N THR A 187 -0.57 8.07 6.29
CA THR A 187 -0.50 6.68 6.74
C THR A 187 -0.17 5.77 5.55
N VAL A 188 0.78 4.86 5.72
CA VAL A 188 1.21 3.93 4.68
C VAL A 188 0.87 2.50 5.08
N ILE A 189 0.19 1.77 4.20
CA ILE A 189 -0.14 0.35 4.39
C ILE A 189 0.41 -0.40 3.17
N VAL A 190 1.33 -1.32 3.39
CA VAL A 190 1.99 -2.08 2.32
C VAL A 190 1.75 -3.57 2.52
N VAL A 191 1.22 -4.24 1.50
CA VAL A 191 1.30 -5.69 1.40
C VAL A 191 2.61 -6.06 0.76
N SER A 192 3.38 -6.94 1.38
CA SER A 192 4.65 -7.42 0.86
C SER A 192 4.88 -8.88 1.20
N HIS A 193 5.60 -9.58 0.34
CA HIS A 193 6.18 -10.89 0.61
C HIS A 193 7.68 -10.78 0.97
N ASP A 194 8.30 -9.61 0.79
CA ASP A 194 9.70 -9.36 1.14
C ASP A 194 9.80 -8.79 2.56
N ILE A 195 9.81 -9.71 3.52
CA ILE A 195 9.79 -9.41 4.95
C ILE A 195 11.06 -8.69 5.39
N SER A 196 12.22 -9.13 4.87
CA SER A 196 13.53 -8.64 5.29
C SER A 196 13.72 -7.14 5.02
N VAL A 197 13.18 -6.66 3.90
CA VAL A 197 13.26 -5.25 3.52
C VAL A 197 12.24 -4.42 4.28
N ILE A 198 10.97 -4.87 4.32
CA ILE A 198 9.87 -4.04 4.85
C ILE A 198 9.96 -3.80 6.36
N LEU A 199 10.53 -4.73 7.12
CA LEU A 199 10.71 -4.59 8.58
C LEU A 199 11.65 -3.44 8.97
N GLY A 200 12.55 -3.01 8.08
CA GLY A 200 13.38 -1.83 8.28
C GLY A 200 12.62 -0.50 8.21
N TYR A 201 11.37 -0.52 7.72
CA TYR A 201 10.56 0.68 7.49
C TYR A 201 9.27 0.71 8.31
N ALA A 202 8.66 -0.45 8.55
CA ALA A 202 7.38 -0.57 9.23
C ALA A 202 7.51 -0.37 10.76
N ASN A 203 6.54 0.32 11.36
CA ASN A 203 6.39 0.39 12.81
C ASN A 203 5.31 -0.58 13.34
N LYS A 204 4.48 -1.13 12.43
CA LYS A 204 3.46 -2.12 12.72
C LYS A 204 3.50 -3.24 11.68
N VAL A 205 3.31 -4.49 12.09
CA VAL A 205 3.26 -5.65 11.21
C VAL A 205 1.99 -6.46 11.50
N ALA A 206 1.26 -6.80 10.45
CA ALA A 206 0.12 -7.71 10.49
C ALA A 206 0.45 -8.96 9.67
N TYR A 207 0.59 -10.10 10.33
CA TYR A 207 0.72 -11.39 9.66
C TYR A 207 -0.67 -11.98 9.40
N ILE A 208 -0.95 -12.32 8.14
CA ILE A 208 -2.26 -12.84 7.71
C ILE A 208 -2.10 -14.23 7.08
N ASN A 209 -2.79 -15.19 7.68
CA ASN A 209 -3.01 -16.53 7.14
C ASN A 209 -4.39 -17.00 7.61
N LYS A 210 -5.46 -16.59 6.91
CA LYS A 210 -6.87 -16.65 7.27
C LYS A 210 -7.21 -15.82 8.51
N THR A 211 -6.44 -15.95 9.58
CA THR A 211 -6.49 -15.12 10.80
C THR A 211 -5.41 -14.05 10.75
N LEU A 212 -5.46 -13.08 11.65
CA LEU A 212 -4.49 -12.02 11.75
C LEU A 212 -3.77 -12.05 13.10
N THR A 213 -2.44 -12.01 13.07
CA THR A 213 -1.59 -11.75 14.25
C THR A 213 -0.92 -10.39 14.05
N PHE A 214 -1.04 -9.52 15.05
CA PHE A 214 -0.56 -8.16 15.01
C PHE A 214 0.65 -7.96 15.91
N HIS A 215 1.68 -7.25 15.42
CA HIS A 215 2.89 -6.95 16.17
C HIS A 215 3.27 -5.48 15.99
N LYS A 216 3.67 -4.83 17.09
CA LYS A 216 4.38 -3.55 17.05
C LYS A 216 5.87 -3.83 16.87
N VAL A 217 6.50 -3.14 15.95
CA VAL A 217 7.96 -3.24 15.72
C VAL A 217 8.63 -2.13 16.53
N ASP A 218 9.39 -2.52 17.57
CA ASP A 218 10.20 -1.56 18.30
C ASP A 218 11.34 -1.04 17.45
N SER A 219 11.65 0.25 17.54
CA SER A 219 12.71 0.95 16.79
C SER A 219 14.13 0.40 17.02
N THR A 220 14.28 -0.59 17.92
CA THR A 220 15.54 -1.27 18.21
C THR A 220 15.76 -2.53 17.37
N PHE A 221 14.81 -2.88 16.50
CA PHE A 221 14.98 -4.03 15.62
C PHE A 221 15.87 -3.65 14.43
N HIS A 222 17.18 -3.89 14.59
CA HIS A 222 18.13 -3.88 13.48
C HIS A 222 18.34 -5.35 13.07
N PRO A 223 18.07 -5.74 11.83
CA PRO A 223 18.48 -7.05 11.35
C PRO A 223 20.01 -7.10 11.40
N HIS A 224 20.54 -7.83 12.39
CA HIS A 224 21.96 -8.15 12.45
C HIS A 224 22.27 -9.21 11.38
N ASN A 225 23.12 -8.84 10.44
CA ASN A 225 23.69 -9.57 9.32
C ASN A 225 22.93 -9.50 7.99
N LYS A 226 23.66 -8.97 7.01
CA LYS A 226 23.23 -8.85 5.60
C LYS A 226 23.18 -10.18 4.84
N ASP A 227 23.58 -11.30 5.46
CA ASP A 227 23.77 -12.59 4.79
C ASP A 227 22.85 -13.72 5.32
N GLU A 228 21.96 -13.45 6.27
CA GLU A 228 21.01 -14.45 6.76
C GLU A 228 19.64 -14.28 6.07
N HIS A 229 19.29 -15.23 5.20
CA HIS A 229 17.92 -15.46 4.77
C HIS A 229 17.09 -15.90 5.97
N PHE A 230 16.50 -14.95 6.70
CA PHE A 230 15.56 -15.28 7.76
C PHE A 230 14.35 -16.00 7.16
N CYS A 231 14.14 -17.24 7.61
CA CYS A 231 12.91 -17.96 7.30
C CYS A 231 11.72 -17.24 7.95
N GLU A 232 10.59 -17.12 7.23
CA GLU A 232 9.34 -16.54 7.77
C GLU A 232 8.98 -17.10 9.16
N VAL A 233 9.29 -18.38 9.39
CA VAL A 233 9.03 -19.10 10.64
C VAL A 233 9.92 -18.62 11.80
N GLU A 234 11.21 -18.35 11.55
CA GLU A 234 12.14 -17.87 12.57
C GLU A 234 11.78 -16.45 13.02
N MET A 235 11.37 -15.61 12.09
CA MET A 235 10.94 -14.25 12.40
C MET A 235 9.64 -14.23 13.20
N LEU A 236 8.68 -15.09 12.87
CA LEU A 236 7.45 -15.28 13.64
C LEU A 236 7.73 -15.85 15.03
N GLN A 237 8.72 -16.74 15.18
CA GLN A 237 9.15 -17.25 16.48
C GLN A 237 9.81 -16.16 17.33
N MET A 238 10.63 -15.27 16.73
CA MET A 238 11.24 -14.14 17.45
C MET A 238 10.19 -13.11 17.90
N LEU A 239 9.20 -12.82 17.07
CA LEU A 239 8.08 -11.93 17.42
C LEU A 239 7.18 -12.57 18.48
N GLY A 240 6.89 -13.87 18.40
CA GLY A 240 6.03 -14.59 19.36
C GLY A 240 6.69 -14.93 20.70
N GLN A 241 8.02 -14.93 20.81
CA GLN A 241 8.71 -15.18 22.10
C GLN A 241 8.66 -13.97 23.05
N LYS A 242 8.54 -12.74 22.56
CA LYS A 242 8.42 -11.54 23.40
C LYS A 242 7.06 -11.45 24.14
N GLU A 243 5.99 -12.00 23.59
CA GLU A 243 4.67 -12.00 24.26
C GLU A 243 4.55 -12.98 25.44
N ARG A 244 5.45 -13.97 25.53
CA ARG A 244 5.46 -14.94 26.65
C ARG A 244 6.34 -14.51 27.83
N SER A 245 6.99 -13.35 27.73
CA SER A 245 7.94 -12.84 28.74
C SER A 245 7.42 -11.59 29.46
N GLN A 246 6.18 -11.26 29.32
CA GLN A 246 5.41 -10.30 30.12
C GLN A 246 4.20 -11.04 30.75
#